data_1cdb5e3c76688f60a8e31e3cb523e53b
#
_entry.id   1cdb5e3c76688f60a8e31e3cb523e53b
#
_cell.length_a   1.000
_cell.length_b   1.000
_cell.length_c   1.000
_cell.angle_alpha   90.00
_cell.angle_beta   90.00
_cell.angle_gamma   90.00
#
_symmetry.space_group_name_H-M   'P 1'
#
loop_
_entity.id
_entity.type
_entity.pdbx_description
1 polymer ?
#
loop_
_entity_poly.entity_id
_entity_poly.type
_entity_poly.pdbx_seq_one_letter_code
_entity_poly.pdbx_strand_id
1 'polypeptide(L)'
;MAKLTKKQKEAQAKVDSNQAYSLNDACALVKDITNVKFDASIDLAVRLGVDPRKANQMVRGVVTLPHGTGKDVKVLALVTPDKEAEATAAGADYVGLDEYLQKIKDGWTDVDVIITMPSVMGKLGPLGRVLGPRGLMPNPKTGTVTMDVAKAVKEVKAGKIDFKVEKTGIVHAAIGKVSFSAEQIVDNAAELLQTLIKMKPTSSKGTYVKSIYMSSTMSPSINIDAKSV
;
A
#
# COMPACT_ATOMS: atom_id res chain seq x y z
N MET A 1 -20.35 14.78 -19.73
CA MET A 1 -20.14 13.74 -18.69
C MET A 1 -20.55 12.39 -19.24
N ALA A 2 -19.76 11.33 -18.96
CA ALA A 2 -20.12 9.98 -19.36
C ALA A 2 -21.41 9.52 -18.65
N LYS A 3 -22.28 8.78 -19.37
CA LYS A 3 -23.56 8.31 -18.84
C LYS A 3 -23.29 7.16 -17.84
N LEU A 4 -23.72 7.32 -16.60
CA LEU A 4 -23.56 6.29 -15.55
C LEU A 4 -24.28 5.02 -15.92
N THR A 5 -23.68 3.87 -15.65
CA THR A 5 -24.31 2.55 -15.79
C THR A 5 -25.43 2.35 -14.74
N LYS A 6 -26.35 1.41 -14.98
CA LYS A 6 -27.41 1.10 -14.01
C LYS A 6 -26.84 0.75 -12.63
N LYS A 7 -25.81 -0.12 -12.58
CA LYS A 7 -25.15 -0.54 -11.35
C LYS A 7 -24.47 0.62 -10.60
N GLN A 8 -23.85 1.55 -11.33
CA GLN A 8 -23.26 2.75 -10.70
C GLN A 8 -24.32 3.68 -10.11
N LYS A 9 -25.48 3.82 -10.76
CA LYS A 9 -26.59 4.60 -10.21
C LYS A 9 -27.16 3.99 -8.94
N GLU A 10 -27.32 2.67 -8.91
CA GLU A 10 -27.78 1.92 -7.72
C GLU A 10 -26.78 2.08 -6.56
N ALA A 11 -25.49 1.93 -6.83
CA ALA A 11 -24.45 2.12 -5.83
C ALA A 11 -24.40 3.57 -5.30
N GLN A 12 -24.54 4.57 -6.19
CA GLN A 12 -24.58 5.98 -5.79
C GLN A 12 -25.83 6.34 -4.99
N ALA A 13 -26.98 5.70 -5.26
CA ALA A 13 -28.21 5.94 -4.51
C ALA A 13 -28.12 5.45 -3.05
N LYS A 14 -27.22 4.51 -2.75
CA LYS A 14 -26.97 3.98 -1.40
C LYS A 14 -26.00 4.83 -0.58
N VAL A 15 -25.21 5.71 -1.22
CA VAL A 15 -24.19 6.54 -0.58
C VAL A 15 -24.59 7.99 -0.59
N ASP A 16 -24.77 8.57 0.58
CA ASP A 16 -24.91 10.03 0.71
C ASP A 16 -23.52 10.69 0.75
N SER A 17 -23.19 11.43 -0.30
CA SER A 17 -21.89 12.10 -0.45
C SER A 17 -21.65 13.21 0.57
N ASN A 18 -22.72 13.73 1.20
CA ASN A 18 -22.65 14.83 2.17
C ASN A 18 -22.52 14.33 3.61
N GLN A 19 -22.77 13.04 3.84
CA GLN A 19 -22.67 12.43 5.16
C GLN A 19 -21.26 11.86 5.40
N ALA A 20 -20.73 12.07 6.61
CA ALA A 20 -19.56 11.36 7.10
C ALA A 20 -20.03 10.13 7.89
N TYR A 21 -19.54 8.96 7.52
CA TYR A 21 -19.89 7.69 8.14
C TYR A 21 -18.87 7.30 9.21
N SER A 22 -19.27 6.51 10.19
CA SER A 22 -18.30 5.85 11.08
C SER A 22 -17.46 4.84 10.30
N LEU A 23 -16.28 4.49 10.81
CA LEU A 23 -15.40 3.52 10.15
C LEU A 23 -16.11 2.16 9.96
N ASN A 24 -16.86 1.70 10.98
CA ASN A 24 -17.60 0.44 10.93
C ASN A 24 -18.72 0.45 9.87
N ASP A 25 -19.50 1.53 9.83
CA ASP A 25 -20.57 1.67 8.84
C ASP A 25 -20.03 1.79 7.42
N ALA A 26 -18.92 2.52 7.25
CA ALA A 26 -18.25 2.65 5.96
C ALA A 26 -17.74 1.30 5.43
N CYS A 27 -17.16 0.45 6.29
CA CYS A 27 -16.70 -0.89 5.91
C CYS A 27 -17.86 -1.82 5.53
N ALA A 28 -18.98 -1.78 6.24
CA ALA A 28 -20.18 -2.53 5.90
C ALA A 28 -20.77 -2.03 4.56
N LEU A 29 -20.89 -0.72 4.40
CA LEU A 29 -21.46 -0.09 3.21
C LEU A 29 -20.61 -0.34 1.97
N VAL A 30 -19.27 -0.28 2.06
CA VAL A 30 -18.37 -0.54 0.91
C VAL A 30 -18.59 -1.94 0.34
N LYS A 31 -18.85 -2.93 1.19
CA LYS A 31 -19.16 -4.31 0.75
C LYS A 31 -20.50 -4.39 0.05
N ASP A 32 -21.53 -3.70 0.56
CA ASP A 32 -22.88 -3.72 0.01
C ASP A 32 -22.99 -3.02 -1.36
N ILE A 33 -22.21 -1.95 -1.58
CA ILE A 33 -22.21 -1.20 -2.85
C ILE A 33 -21.31 -1.82 -3.92
N THR A 34 -20.48 -2.80 -3.57
CA THR A 34 -19.56 -3.44 -4.51
C THR A 34 -20.29 -4.43 -5.41
N ASN A 35 -20.47 -4.07 -6.69
CA ASN A 35 -21.26 -4.82 -7.67
C ASN A 35 -20.39 -5.45 -8.78
N VAL A 36 -19.15 -5.87 -8.46
CA VAL A 36 -18.23 -6.50 -9.40
C VAL A 36 -18.21 -8.02 -9.24
N LYS A 37 -17.80 -8.73 -10.30
CA LYS A 37 -17.75 -10.20 -10.33
C LYS A 37 -16.41 -10.77 -9.85
N PHE A 38 -15.43 -9.93 -9.61
CA PHE A 38 -14.10 -10.31 -9.14
C PHE A 38 -13.92 -9.83 -7.68
N ASP A 39 -12.93 -10.38 -6.98
CA ASP A 39 -12.60 -9.95 -5.64
C ASP A 39 -11.90 -8.59 -5.67
N ALA A 40 -12.69 -7.53 -5.49
CA ALA A 40 -12.24 -6.16 -5.60
C ALA A 40 -11.33 -5.78 -4.42
N SER A 41 -10.32 -4.96 -4.69
CA SER A 41 -9.51 -4.34 -3.63
C SER A 41 -10.30 -3.20 -2.98
N ILE A 42 -10.11 -3.03 -1.68
CA ILE A 42 -10.63 -1.90 -0.91
C ILE A 42 -9.46 -0.97 -0.64
N ASP A 43 -9.59 0.26 -1.07
CA ASP A 43 -8.57 1.30 -0.99
C ASP A 43 -9.01 2.40 -0.04
N LEU A 44 -8.06 2.90 0.74
CA LEU A 44 -8.22 4.06 1.61
C LEU A 44 -7.44 5.24 1.04
N ALA A 45 -8.09 6.37 0.88
CA ALA A 45 -7.50 7.63 0.47
C ALA A 45 -7.57 8.64 1.61
N VAL A 46 -6.42 9.00 2.17
CA VAL A 46 -6.31 9.92 3.32
C VAL A 46 -5.66 11.21 2.88
N ARG A 47 -6.40 12.29 2.94
CA ARG A 47 -5.87 13.63 2.66
C ARG A 47 -5.24 14.21 3.92
N LEU A 48 -3.95 14.47 3.86
CA LEU A 48 -3.17 15.04 4.95
C LEU A 48 -2.95 16.55 4.79
N GLY A 49 -2.81 17.24 5.90
CA GLY A 49 -2.49 18.68 5.96
C GLY A 49 -0.99 18.95 5.89
N VAL A 50 -0.31 18.31 4.91
CA VAL A 50 1.14 18.47 4.68
C VAL A 50 1.41 19.05 3.30
N ASP A 51 2.56 19.69 3.15
CA ASP A 51 3.09 20.14 1.85
C ASP A 51 4.20 19.17 1.39
N PRO A 52 3.90 18.24 0.45
CA PRO A 52 4.87 17.23 0.00
C PRO A 52 6.06 17.81 -0.77
N ARG A 53 6.02 19.09 -1.15
CA ARG A 53 7.14 19.79 -1.81
C ARG A 53 8.29 20.05 -0.84
N LYS A 54 7.97 20.09 0.45
CA LYS A 54 8.95 20.29 1.53
C LYS A 54 9.45 18.94 2.02
N ALA A 55 10.74 18.71 1.97
CA ALA A 55 11.36 17.44 2.36
C ALA A 55 11.04 17.04 3.83
N ASN A 56 10.88 18.02 4.73
CA ASN A 56 10.53 17.82 6.13
C ASN A 56 9.05 17.53 6.39
N GLN A 57 8.19 17.63 5.36
CA GLN A 57 6.75 17.32 5.44
C GLN A 57 6.37 16.13 4.57
N MET A 58 7.35 15.47 3.95
CA MET A 58 7.10 14.28 3.17
C MET A 58 6.88 13.08 4.09
N VAL A 59 5.64 12.61 4.19
CA VAL A 59 5.28 11.41 4.95
C VAL A 59 5.46 10.19 4.04
N ARG A 60 6.31 9.28 4.46
CA ARG A 60 6.55 7.97 3.83
C ARG A 60 6.88 6.96 4.91
N GLY A 61 6.25 5.82 4.87
CA GLY A 61 6.46 4.77 5.85
C GLY A 61 5.97 3.42 5.38
N VAL A 62 5.92 2.52 6.31
CA VAL A 62 5.37 1.17 6.16
C VAL A 62 4.40 0.89 7.29
N VAL A 63 3.44 0.05 7.00
CA VAL A 63 2.51 -0.51 7.99
C VAL A 63 2.37 -2.00 7.73
N THR A 64 2.30 -2.79 8.79
CA THR A 64 1.99 -4.21 8.70
C THR A 64 0.52 -4.37 9.06
N LEU A 65 -0.27 -4.79 8.08
CA LEU A 65 -1.70 -5.00 8.29
C LEU A 65 -1.93 -6.30 9.06
N PRO A 66 -2.76 -6.30 10.12
CA PRO A 66 -3.01 -7.50 10.94
C PRO A 66 -3.53 -8.69 10.13
N HIS A 67 -4.40 -8.42 9.15
CA HIS A 67 -5.02 -9.44 8.32
C HIS A 67 -4.42 -9.51 6.90
N GLY A 68 -3.30 -8.81 6.66
CA GLY A 68 -2.69 -8.73 5.34
C GLY A 68 -3.53 -7.95 4.33
N THR A 69 -3.13 -8.01 3.05
CA THR A 69 -3.81 -7.33 1.94
C THR A 69 -4.72 -8.26 1.14
N GLY A 70 -4.67 -9.59 1.36
CA GLY A 70 -5.36 -10.60 0.54
C GLY A 70 -4.81 -10.74 -0.88
N LYS A 71 -3.62 -10.18 -1.16
CA LYS A 71 -2.92 -10.34 -2.43
C LYS A 71 -1.70 -11.23 -2.23
N ASP A 72 -1.54 -12.23 -3.11
CA ASP A 72 -0.30 -13.00 -3.19
C ASP A 72 0.81 -12.13 -3.78
N VAL A 73 1.74 -11.71 -2.93
CA VAL A 73 2.84 -10.81 -3.29
C VAL A 73 4.02 -11.63 -3.79
N LYS A 74 4.43 -11.38 -5.04
CA LYS A 74 5.65 -11.98 -5.62
C LYS A 74 6.88 -11.21 -5.14
N VAL A 75 7.71 -11.88 -4.36
CA VAL A 75 8.91 -11.30 -3.75
C VAL A 75 10.17 -11.77 -4.47
N LEU A 76 10.97 -10.82 -4.95
CA LEU A 76 12.31 -11.06 -5.46
C LEU A 76 13.34 -10.67 -4.40
N ALA A 77 14.16 -11.62 -3.96
CA ALA A 77 15.29 -11.38 -3.08
C ALA A 77 16.60 -11.27 -3.89
N LEU A 78 17.17 -10.07 -3.96
CA LEU A 78 18.47 -9.83 -4.57
C LEU A 78 19.54 -9.86 -3.50
N VAL A 79 20.16 -11.01 -3.33
CA VAL A 79 21.08 -11.32 -2.24
C VAL A 79 22.38 -11.95 -2.76
N THR A 80 23.41 -11.96 -1.92
CA THR A 80 24.64 -12.71 -2.20
C THR A 80 24.39 -14.22 -2.06
N PRO A 81 25.19 -15.09 -2.72
CA PRO A 81 25.00 -16.54 -2.68
C PRO A 81 24.90 -17.13 -1.26
N ASP A 82 25.59 -16.53 -0.30
CA ASP A 82 25.57 -16.94 1.11
C ASP A 82 24.17 -16.83 1.76
N LYS A 83 23.33 -15.92 1.26
CA LYS A 83 21.99 -15.64 1.80
C LYS A 83 20.85 -16.19 0.96
N GLU A 84 21.13 -16.85 -0.16
CA GLU A 84 20.10 -17.40 -1.06
C GLU A 84 19.27 -18.50 -0.38
N ALA A 85 19.94 -19.40 0.35
CA ALA A 85 19.26 -20.46 1.07
C ALA A 85 18.31 -19.91 2.16
N GLU A 86 18.74 -18.86 2.87
CA GLU A 86 17.95 -18.19 3.90
C GLU A 86 16.71 -17.49 3.29
N ALA A 87 16.87 -16.80 2.16
CA ALA A 87 15.78 -16.13 1.45
C ALA A 87 14.75 -17.13 0.90
N THR A 88 15.22 -18.24 0.35
CA THR A 88 14.36 -19.32 -0.16
C THR A 88 13.58 -19.99 0.96
N ALA A 89 14.24 -20.29 2.08
CA ALA A 89 13.59 -20.86 3.27
C ALA A 89 12.54 -19.89 3.88
N ALA A 90 12.74 -18.59 3.74
CA ALA A 90 11.77 -17.57 4.17
C ALA A 90 10.54 -17.45 3.24
N GLY A 91 10.57 -18.09 2.07
CA GLY A 91 9.47 -18.13 1.11
C GLY A 91 9.54 -17.06 0.01
N ALA A 92 10.72 -16.54 -0.34
CA ALA A 92 10.86 -15.68 -1.52
C ALA A 92 10.56 -16.47 -2.80
N ASP A 93 9.84 -15.87 -3.74
CA ASP A 93 9.44 -16.53 -5.00
C ASP A 93 10.60 -16.60 -5.99
N TYR A 94 11.45 -15.56 -5.96
CA TYR A 94 12.63 -15.46 -6.81
C TYR A 94 13.83 -15.08 -5.94
N VAL A 95 14.94 -15.79 -6.10
CA VAL A 95 16.16 -15.55 -5.32
C VAL A 95 17.35 -15.63 -6.28
N GLY A 96 18.29 -14.68 -6.15
CA GLY A 96 19.51 -14.64 -6.96
C GLY A 96 20.03 -13.23 -7.12
N LEU A 97 21.09 -13.02 -7.86
CA LEU A 97 21.72 -11.71 -8.02
C LEU A 97 21.89 -11.35 -9.51
N ASP A 98 22.98 -11.77 -10.14
CA ASP A 98 23.41 -11.27 -11.45
C ASP A 98 22.44 -11.66 -12.57
N GLU A 99 21.83 -12.85 -12.48
CA GLU A 99 20.82 -13.31 -13.41
C GLU A 99 19.59 -12.39 -13.44
N TYR A 100 19.05 -12.04 -12.28
CA TYR A 100 17.88 -11.18 -12.19
C TYR A 100 18.21 -9.72 -12.50
N LEU A 101 19.42 -9.27 -12.20
CA LEU A 101 19.87 -7.95 -12.63
C LEU A 101 19.86 -7.83 -14.16
N GLN A 102 20.28 -8.90 -14.87
CA GLN A 102 20.23 -8.92 -16.34
C GLN A 102 18.79 -8.98 -16.84
N LYS A 103 17.94 -9.86 -16.29
CA LYS A 103 16.50 -9.93 -16.64
C LYS A 103 15.80 -8.58 -16.47
N ILE A 104 16.09 -7.85 -15.39
CA ILE A 104 15.53 -6.52 -15.16
C ILE A 104 16.01 -5.51 -16.19
N LYS A 105 17.30 -5.55 -16.61
CA LYS A 105 17.81 -4.72 -17.70
C LYS A 105 17.05 -4.97 -19.00
N ASP A 106 16.72 -6.24 -19.26
CA ASP A 106 15.97 -6.67 -20.46
C ASP A 106 14.46 -6.35 -20.34
N GLY A 107 14.03 -5.72 -19.23
CA GLY A 107 12.67 -5.23 -19.03
C GLY A 107 11.76 -6.15 -18.22
N TRP A 108 12.26 -7.29 -17.69
CA TRP A 108 11.46 -8.15 -16.82
C TRP A 108 11.17 -7.48 -15.47
N THR A 109 9.90 -7.42 -15.09
CA THR A 109 9.44 -6.75 -13.86
C THR A 109 8.19 -7.43 -13.30
N ASP A 110 8.04 -8.75 -13.51
CA ASP A 110 6.89 -9.53 -13.02
C ASP A 110 7.05 -9.90 -11.53
N VAL A 111 7.30 -8.87 -10.72
CA VAL A 111 7.43 -8.95 -9.26
C VAL A 111 6.74 -7.75 -8.63
N ASP A 112 6.26 -7.92 -7.40
CA ASP A 112 5.58 -6.86 -6.66
C ASP A 112 6.54 -6.14 -5.69
N VAL A 113 7.49 -6.86 -5.09
CA VAL A 113 8.44 -6.30 -4.13
C VAL A 113 9.83 -6.87 -4.38
N ILE A 114 10.83 -5.99 -4.33
CA ILE A 114 12.25 -6.37 -4.39
C ILE A 114 12.89 -6.10 -3.03
N ILE A 115 13.45 -7.14 -2.42
CA ILE A 115 14.22 -7.06 -1.18
C ILE A 115 15.69 -7.25 -1.50
N THR A 116 16.55 -6.45 -0.91
CA THR A 116 17.98 -6.50 -1.18
C THR A 116 18.83 -6.21 0.05
N MET A 117 20.10 -6.53 -0.04
CA MET A 117 21.11 -6.16 0.95
C MET A 117 21.76 -4.82 0.60
N PRO A 118 22.24 -4.05 1.60
CA PRO A 118 22.94 -2.79 1.36
C PRO A 118 24.13 -2.93 0.42
N SER A 119 24.87 -4.06 0.49
CA SER A 119 26.03 -4.38 -0.36
C SER A 119 25.69 -4.48 -1.85
N VAL A 120 24.44 -4.89 -2.17
CA VAL A 120 23.97 -5.10 -3.55
C VAL A 120 23.40 -3.81 -4.16
N MET A 121 23.05 -2.81 -3.34
CA MET A 121 22.42 -1.56 -3.80
C MET A 121 23.23 -0.82 -4.87
N GLY A 122 24.56 -0.90 -4.83
CA GLY A 122 25.43 -0.30 -5.85
C GLY A 122 25.19 -0.86 -7.24
N LYS A 123 24.92 -2.17 -7.36
CA LYS A 123 24.59 -2.85 -8.63
C LYS A 123 23.18 -2.50 -9.13
N LEU A 124 22.26 -2.14 -8.24
CA LEU A 124 20.86 -1.74 -8.56
C LEU A 124 20.75 -0.29 -9.03
N GLY A 125 21.70 0.58 -8.69
CA GLY A 125 21.68 1.99 -9.06
C GLY A 125 21.36 2.26 -10.54
N PRO A 126 22.06 1.62 -11.50
CA PRO A 126 21.79 1.78 -12.94
C PRO A 126 20.37 1.34 -13.36
N LEU A 127 19.73 0.42 -12.62
CA LEU A 127 18.41 -0.09 -12.89
C LEU A 127 17.28 0.84 -12.36
N GLY A 128 17.64 1.90 -11.65
CA GLY A 128 16.68 2.86 -11.11
C GLY A 128 15.78 3.50 -12.17
N ARG A 129 16.23 3.59 -13.43
CA ARG A 129 15.42 4.08 -14.56
C ARG A 129 14.26 3.12 -14.91
N VAL A 130 14.42 1.82 -14.69
CA VAL A 130 13.40 0.77 -14.97
C VAL A 130 12.54 0.56 -13.73
N LEU A 131 13.15 0.40 -12.56
CA LEU A 131 12.47 0.08 -11.30
C LEU A 131 11.77 1.29 -10.65
N GLY A 132 12.34 2.49 -10.81
CA GLY A 132 11.83 3.72 -10.18
C GLY A 132 10.40 4.08 -10.57
N PRO A 133 10.05 4.18 -11.86
CA PRO A 133 8.69 4.51 -12.30
C PRO A 133 7.64 3.48 -11.88
N ARG A 134 8.05 2.22 -11.67
CA ARG A 134 7.17 1.12 -11.25
C ARG A 134 7.06 0.99 -9.71
N GLY A 135 7.79 1.80 -8.95
CA GLY A 135 7.81 1.72 -7.49
C GLY A 135 8.57 0.52 -6.92
N LEU A 136 9.25 -0.26 -7.77
CA LEU A 136 9.97 -1.49 -7.37
C LEU A 136 11.36 -1.24 -6.80
N MET A 137 11.85 0.01 -6.80
CA MET A 137 13.19 0.34 -6.29
C MET A 137 13.26 0.15 -4.79
N PRO A 138 14.14 -0.75 -4.30
CA PRO A 138 14.29 -0.98 -2.86
C PRO A 138 14.72 0.30 -2.12
N ASN A 139 14.21 0.47 -0.90
CA ASN A 139 14.50 1.64 -0.09
C ASN A 139 14.69 1.26 1.39
N PRO A 140 15.74 1.76 2.05
CA PRO A 140 15.97 1.52 3.48
C PRO A 140 14.81 1.98 4.37
N LYS A 141 14.13 3.10 3.99
CA LYS A 141 12.99 3.63 4.77
C LYS A 141 11.76 2.73 4.75
N THR A 142 11.61 1.89 3.72
CA THR A 142 10.53 0.91 3.61
C THR A 142 10.94 -0.48 4.11
N GLY A 143 12.18 -0.60 4.63
CA GLY A 143 12.69 -1.86 5.15
C GLY A 143 12.92 -2.93 4.08
N THR A 144 12.90 -2.56 2.78
CA THR A 144 13.22 -3.47 1.67
C THR A 144 14.73 -3.59 1.40
N VAL A 145 15.53 -2.76 2.07
CA VAL A 145 17.01 -2.88 2.11
C VAL A 145 17.41 -3.23 3.52
N THR A 146 17.80 -4.47 3.77
CA THR A 146 18.14 -4.97 5.10
C THR A 146 19.20 -6.07 5.04
N MET A 147 19.88 -6.29 6.15
CA MET A 147 20.79 -7.43 6.33
C MET A 147 20.03 -8.72 6.69
N ASP A 148 18.86 -8.58 7.32
CA ASP A 148 17.98 -9.69 7.71
C ASP A 148 16.90 -9.89 6.64
N VAL A 149 17.29 -10.59 5.58
CA VAL A 149 16.42 -10.81 4.41
C VAL A 149 15.24 -11.73 4.77
N ALA A 150 15.46 -12.75 5.60
CA ALA A 150 14.42 -13.70 5.96
C ALA A 150 13.27 -13.04 6.70
N LYS A 151 13.57 -12.14 7.64
CA LYS A 151 12.57 -11.38 8.37
C LYS A 151 11.80 -10.46 7.41
N ALA A 152 12.49 -9.74 6.53
CA ALA A 152 11.85 -8.83 5.57
C ALA A 152 10.91 -9.56 4.61
N VAL A 153 11.30 -10.75 4.10
CA VAL A 153 10.44 -11.58 3.24
C VAL A 153 9.17 -12.01 3.98
N LYS A 154 9.31 -12.49 5.22
CA LYS A 154 8.16 -12.89 6.04
C LYS A 154 7.21 -11.73 6.32
N GLU A 155 7.74 -10.56 6.67
CA GLU A 155 6.93 -9.35 6.91
C GLU A 155 6.16 -8.90 5.67
N VAL A 156 6.81 -8.90 4.49
CA VAL A 156 6.16 -8.54 3.23
C VAL A 156 5.05 -9.53 2.88
N LYS A 157 5.29 -10.83 3.05
CA LYS A 157 4.26 -11.87 2.83
C LYS A 157 3.15 -11.83 3.89
N ALA A 158 3.44 -11.36 5.09
CA ALA A 158 2.45 -11.15 6.15
C ALA A 158 1.56 -9.91 5.91
N GLY A 159 1.80 -9.12 4.86
CA GLY A 159 0.97 -7.97 4.52
C GLY A 159 1.54 -6.61 4.90
N LYS A 160 2.88 -6.51 4.94
CA LYS A 160 3.54 -5.22 5.06
C LYS A 160 3.38 -4.43 3.76
N ILE A 161 2.76 -3.26 3.85
CA ILE A 161 2.59 -2.33 2.73
C ILE A 161 3.43 -1.08 2.96
N ASP A 162 3.91 -0.48 1.90
CA ASP A 162 4.51 0.84 1.93
C ASP A 162 3.51 1.90 1.47
N PHE A 163 3.62 3.09 2.03
CA PHE A 163 2.83 4.23 1.64
C PHE A 163 3.68 5.48 1.53
N LYS A 164 3.25 6.37 0.66
CA LYS A 164 3.91 7.65 0.41
C LYS A 164 2.86 8.69 0.11
N VAL A 165 3.03 9.89 0.68
CA VAL A 165 2.22 11.04 0.30
C VAL A 165 2.52 11.47 -1.13
N GLU A 166 1.48 11.63 -1.95
CA GLU A 166 1.56 12.15 -3.30
C GLU A 166 1.74 13.68 -3.32
N LYS A 167 1.97 14.24 -4.51
CA LYS A 167 2.14 15.70 -4.70
C LYS A 167 0.93 16.52 -4.26
N THR A 168 -0.25 15.92 -4.19
CA THR A 168 -1.51 16.54 -3.75
C THR A 168 -1.73 16.49 -2.24
N GLY A 169 -0.84 15.82 -1.49
CA GLY A 169 -0.97 15.64 -0.04
C GLY A 169 -1.90 14.49 0.35
N ILE A 170 -2.14 13.53 -0.55
CA ILE A 170 -3.00 12.37 -0.32
C ILE A 170 -2.13 11.11 -0.21
N VAL A 171 -2.49 10.23 0.72
CA VAL A 171 -1.96 8.86 0.82
C VAL A 171 -3.02 7.92 0.30
N HIS A 172 -2.65 7.06 -0.63
CA HIS A 172 -3.46 5.95 -1.13
C HIS A 172 -2.85 4.64 -0.65
N ALA A 173 -3.68 3.76 -0.09
CA ALA A 173 -3.24 2.44 0.36
C ALA A 173 -4.37 1.42 0.22
N ALA A 174 -4.05 0.25 -0.31
CA ALA A 174 -4.97 -0.90 -0.32
C ALA A 174 -4.97 -1.54 1.08
N ILE A 175 -6.14 -1.67 1.69
CA ILE A 175 -6.32 -2.20 3.04
C ILE A 175 -6.87 -3.62 3.09
N GLY A 176 -7.30 -4.16 1.95
CA GLY A 176 -7.80 -5.53 1.87
C GLY A 176 -8.62 -5.81 0.63
N LYS A 177 -9.37 -6.88 0.67
CA LYS A 177 -10.28 -7.35 -0.38
C LYS A 177 -11.72 -7.36 0.12
N VAL A 178 -12.67 -7.34 -0.81
CA VAL A 178 -14.11 -7.45 -0.48
C VAL A 178 -14.46 -8.80 0.14
N SER A 179 -13.68 -9.84 -0.14
CA SER A 179 -13.79 -11.17 0.50
C SER A 179 -13.54 -11.15 2.01
N PHE A 180 -12.83 -10.16 2.54
CA PHE A 180 -12.57 -10.02 3.97
C PHE A 180 -13.86 -9.73 4.75
N SER A 181 -13.89 -10.09 6.04
CA SER A 181 -14.97 -9.66 6.93
C SER A 181 -14.93 -8.14 7.14
N ALA A 182 -16.06 -7.54 7.53
CA ALA A 182 -16.10 -6.10 7.81
C ALA A 182 -15.13 -5.74 8.97
N GLU A 183 -15.04 -6.59 9.99
CA GLU A 183 -14.14 -6.43 11.14
C GLU A 183 -12.66 -6.41 10.72
N GLN A 184 -12.25 -7.35 9.84
CA GLN A 184 -10.88 -7.38 9.31
C GLN A 184 -10.52 -6.12 8.53
N ILE A 185 -11.46 -5.56 7.78
CA ILE A 185 -11.26 -4.30 7.04
C ILE A 185 -11.14 -3.13 8.02
N VAL A 186 -11.95 -3.11 9.08
CA VAL A 186 -11.89 -2.10 10.14
C VAL A 186 -10.53 -2.12 10.84
N ASP A 187 -10.06 -3.30 11.25
CA ASP A 187 -8.77 -3.46 11.93
C ASP A 187 -7.60 -2.99 11.05
N ASN A 188 -7.60 -3.39 9.78
CA ASN A 188 -6.58 -2.96 8.83
C ASN A 188 -6.62 -1.44 8.59
N ALA A 189 -7.81 -0.87 8.46
CA ALA A 189 -7.98 0.58 8.27
C ALA A 189 -7.53 1.36 9.53
N ALA A 190 -7.90 0.89 10.71
CA ALA A 190 -7.52 1.52 11.98
C ALA A 190 -5.99 1.52 12.17
N GLU A 191 -5.31 0.39 11.91
CA GLU A 191 -3.85 0.30 12.03
C GLU A 191 -3.14 1.26 11.06
N LEU A 192 -3.61 1.34 9.80
CA LEU A 192 -3.08 2.30 8.84
C LEU A 192 -3.26 3.75 9.31
N LEU A 193 -4.45 4.12 9.78
CA LEU A 193 -4.77 5.47 10.23
C LEU A 193 -3.97 5.86 11.49
N GLN A 194 -3.85 4.95 12.45
CA GLN A 194 -3.02 5.16 13.65
C GLN A 194 -1.55 5.34 13.28
N THR A 195 -1.03 4.55 12.35
CA THR A 195 0.35 4.69 11.87
C THR A 195 0.57 6.04 11.19
N LEU A 196 -0.38 6.49 10.35
CA LEU A 196 -0.33 7.82 9.74
C LEU A 196 -0.33 8.94 10.78
N ILE A 197 -1.16 8.84 11.83
CA ILE A 197 -1.23 9.83 12.91
C ILE A 197 0.09 9.86 13.71
N LYS A 198 0.67 8.71 14.04
CA LYS A 198 1.96 8.60 14.72
C LYS A 198 3.10 9.24 13.92
N MET A 199 3.02 9.20 12.59
CA MET A 199 4.04 9.76 11.68
C MET A 199 3.84 11.24 11.37
N LYS A 200 2.96 11.96 12.08
CA LYS A 200 2.74 13.40 11.88
C LYS A 200 4.06 14.18 12.00
N PRO A 201 4.49 14.92 10.95
CA PRO A 201 5.66 15.76 11.04
C PRO A 201 5.46 16.92 12.03
N THR A 202 6.47 17.24 12.83
CA THR A 202 6.45 18.38 13.76
C THR A 202 6.25 19.73 13.08
N SER A 203 6.67 19.82 11.81
CA SER A 203 6.53 21.01 10.96
C SER A 203 5.12 21.19 10.37
N SER A 204 4.22 20.18 10.51
CA SER A 204 2.82 20.29 10.07
C SER A 204 1.99 21.10 11.07
N LYS A 205 1.49 22.26 10.63
CA LYS A 205 0.61 23.12 11.43
C LYS A 205 -0.86 22.89 11.06
N GLY A 206 -1.75 23.01 12.04
CA GLY A 206 -3.19 22.87 11.85
C GLY A 206 -3.68 21.43 11.82
N THR A 207 -4.83 21.20 11.16
CA THR A 207 -5.46 19.88 11.06
C THR A 207 -4.64 18.96 10.18
N TYR A 208 -4.17 17.84 10.75
CA TYR A 208 -3.30 16.90 10.03
C TYR A 208 -4.09 15.97 9.10
N VAL A 209 -5.13 15.30 9.60
CA VAL A 209 -6.04 14.50 8.77
C VAL A 209 -7.19 15.41 8.35
N LYS A 210 -7.30 15.72 7.05
CA LYS A 210 -8.33 16.60 6.50
C LYS A 210 -9.58 15.86 6.08
N SER A 211 -9.42 14.74 5.41
CA SER A 211 -10.53 13.89 4.97
C SER A 211 -10.05 12.47 4.73
N ILE A 212 -10.94 11.52 4.94
CA ILE A 212 -10.71 10.09 4.74
C ILE A 212 -11.80 9.57 3.81
N TYR A 213 -11.42 8.87 2.76
CA TYR A 213 -12.33 8.23 1.83
C TYR A 213 -11.98 6.77 1.67
N MET A 214 -12.99 5.93 1.69
CA MET A 214 -12.87 4.49 1.40
C MET A 214 -13.64 4.17 0.14
N SER A 215 -13.08 3.32 -0.71
CA SER A 215 -13.77 2.83 -1.92
C SER A 215 -13.31 1.43 -2.26
N SER A 216 -14.14 0.67 -2.93
CA SER A 216 -13.72 -0.54 -3.61
C SER A 216 -13.47 -0.27 -5.08
N THR A 217 -12.83 -1.20 -5.78
CA THR A 217 -12.62 -1.09 -7.23
C THR A 217 -13.96 -0.89 -7.93
N MET A 218 -14.10 0.20 -8.70
CA MET A 218 -15.30 0.60 -9.45
C MET A 218 -16.50 1.09 -8.61
N SER A 219 -16.39 1.21 -7.28
CA SER A 219 -17.46 1.76 -6.43
C SER A 219 -17.35 3.28 -6.25
N PRO A 220 -18.44 3.98 -5.86
CA PRO A 220 -18.33 5.33 -5.35
C PRO A 220 -17.53 5.35 -4.04
N SER A 221 -16.93 6.50 -3.74
CA SER A 221 -16.19 6.69 -2.49
C SER A 221 -17.14 7.04 -1.33
N ILE A 222 -16.83 6.51 -0.14
CA ILE A 222 -17.54 6.76 1.11
C ILE A 222 -16.66 7.69 1.95
N ASN A 223 -17.24 8.78 2.43
CA ASN A 223 -16.57 9.72 3.34
C ASN A 223 -16.60 9.19 4.78
N ILE A 224 -15.45 9.10 5.43
CA ILE A 224 -15.31 8.63 6.81
C ILE A 224 -15.07 9.84 7.71
N ASP A 225 -15.73 9.88 8.86
CA ASP A 225 -15.49 10.91 9.86
C ASP A 225 -14.09 10.77 10.47
N ALA A 226 -13.24 11.77 10.22
CA ALA A 226 -11.88 11.81 10.76
C ALA A 226 -11.82 11.90 12.29
N LYS A 227 -12.94 12.18 12.95
CA LYS A 227 -13.03 12.23 14.42
C LYS A 227 -13.37 10.86 15.04
N SER A 228 -13.86 9.92 14.22
CA SER A 228 -14.22 8.58 14.67
C SER A 228 -13.03 7.60 14.68
N VAL A 229 -11.82 8.10 14.37
CA VAL A 229 -10.59 7.31 14.19
C VAL A 229 -9.56 7.66 15.25
#